data_ac4f7629011f02e081b0b04e28f3330c
#
_entry.id   ac4f7629011f02e081b0b04e28f3330c
#
_cell.length_a   1.000
_cell.length_b   1.000
_cell.length_c   1.000
_cell.angle_alpha   90.00
_cell.angle_beta   90.00
_cell.angle_gamma   90.00
#
_symmetry.space_group_name_H-M   'P 1'
#
loop_
_entity.id
_entity.type
_entity.pdbx_description
1 polymer ?
#
loop_
_entity_poly.entity_id
_entity_poly.type
_entity_poly.pdbx_seq_one_letter_code
_entity_poly.pdbx_strand_id
1 'polypeptide(L)'
;MKNLLLNFLLAICCTLPSYLISGSNARADDWGCQVLLCLSNPGGATQYAECRPPIQKLWRELAEGHSFPTCSGAGFHGSRRGYEPYYCGAGYRLEGSYGPRGEQATCISTSLQRISEALCHSRRDGYHAEANSVQSPRWQRDDGRLRCMAYPIVRPNVRSQPHYVDVTIDGAGTQRVWF
;
A
#
# COMPACT_ATOMS: atom_id res chain seq x y z
N MET A 1 -52.96 -43.97 -28.44
CA MET A 1 -52.64 -42.52 -28.41
C MET A 1 -52.08 -42.06 -27.06
N LYS A 2 -52.39 -42.64 -25.91
CA LYS A 2 -51.84 -42.25 -24.59
C LYS A 2 -50.33 -42.51 -24.45
N ASN A 3 -49.83 -43.60 -25.01
CA ASN A 3 -48.42 -43.97 -24.87
C ASN A 3 -47.46 -43.14 -25.75
N LEU A 4 -47.97 -42.56 -26.83
CA LEU A 4 -47.18 -41.72 -27.74
C LEU A 4 -46.85 -40.34 -27.12
N LEU A 5 -47.84 -39.80 -26.40
CA LEU A 5 -47.68 -38.52 -25.68
C LEU A 5 -46.73 -38.64 -24.47
N LEU A 6 -46.72 -39.78 -23.80
CA LEU A 6 -45.84 -40.01 -22.64
C LEU A 6 -44.37 -40.15 -23.09
N ASN A 7 -44.11 -40.79 -24.22
CA ASN A 7 -42.78 -40.93 -24.79
C ASN A 7 -42.22 -39.60 -25.36
N PHE A 8 -43.09 -38.73 -25.86
CA PHE A 8 -42.71 -37.39 -26.31
C PHE A 8 -42.35 -36.46 -25.14
N LEU A 9 -43.04 -36.55 -24.02
CA LEU A 9 -42.72 -35.78 -22.80
C LEU A 9 -41.42 -36.23 -22.15
N LEU A 10 -41.07 -37.52 -22.18
CA LEU A 10 -39.82 -38.03 -21.63
C LEU A 10 -38.60 -37.63 -22.52
N ALA A 11 -38.78 -37.52 -23.82
CA ALA A 11 -37.70 -37.10 -24.76
C ALA A 11 -37.34 -35.63 -24.61
N ILE A 12 -38.30 -34.77 -24.23
CA ILE A 12 -38.07 -33.32 -24.01
C ILE A 12 -37.33 -33.03 -22.70
N CYS A 13 -37.54 -33.85 -21.66
CA CYS A 13 -36.83 -33.67 -20.38
C CYS A 13 -35.34 -34.02 -20.43
N CYS A 14 -34.89 -34.84 -21.37
CA CYS A 14 -33.48 -35.22 -21.46
C CYS A 14 -32.60 -34.28 -22.30
N THR A 15 -33.18 -33.31 -22.98
CA THR A 15 -32.41 -32.38 -23.86
C THR A 15 -32.18 -31.00 -23.29
N LEU A 16 -32.70 -30.69 -22.10
CA LEU A 16 -32.65 -29.35 -21.49
C LEU A 16 -31.54 -29.08 -20.44
N PRO A 17 -30.72 -30.03 -19.97
CA PRO A 17 -29.69 -29.65 -18.98
C PRO A 17 -28.35 -29.21 -19.60
N SER A 18 -28.16 -29.23 -20.93
CA SER A 18 -26.84 -28.97 -21.52
C SER A 18 -26.54 -27.50 -21.83
N TYR A 19 -27.47 -26.58 -21.64
CA TYR A 19 -27.28 -25.16 -21.97
C TYR A 19 -26.98 -24.22 -20.83
N LEU A 20 -26.90 -24.68 -19.59
CA LEU A 20 -26.70 -23.81 -18.43
C LEU A 20 -25.34 -23.93 -17.76
N ILE A 21 -24.39 -24.65 -18.35
CA ILE A 21 -23.00 -24.65 -17.88
C ILE A 21 -22.12 -24.06 -18.98
N SER A 22 -22.46 -22.86 -19.43
CA SER A 22 -21.46 -21.93 -19.89
C SER A 22 -20.82 -21.34 -18.63
N GLY A 23 -20.06 -22.16 -17.93
CA GLY A 23 -19.07 -21.64 -17.01
C GLY A 23 -18.21 -20.68 -17.83
N SER A 24 -18.46 -19.39 -17.71
CA SER A 24 -17.46 -18.39 -18.05
C SER A 24 -16.21 -18.82 -17.29
N ASN A 25 -15.28 -19.49 -17.98
CA ASN A 25 -13.92 -19.58 -17.52
C ASN A 25 -13.44 -18.12 -17.39
N ALA A 26 -13.71 -17.51 -16.27
CA ALA A 26 -12.92 -16.40 -15.78
C ALA A 26 -11.50 -16.99 -15.64
N ARG A 27 -10.72 -16.97 -16.71
CA ARG A 27 -9.29 -17.06 -16.67
C ARG A 27 -8.81 -15.75 -16.07
N ALA A 28 -9.12 -15.55 -14.78
CA ALA A 28 -8.25 -14.81 -13.93
C ALA A 28 -6.90 -15.55 -14.04
N ASP A 29 -5.84 -14.82 -14.22
CA ASP A 29 -4.51 -15.40 -14.01
C ASP A 29 -4.52 -15.95 -12.59
N ASP A 30 -4.77 -17.24 -12.42
CA ASP A 30 -4.98 -17.90 -11.11
C ASP A 30 -3.86 -17.54 -10.15
N TRP A 31 -2.65 -17.37 -10.65
CA TRP A 31 -1.50 -16.98 -9.86
C TRP A 31 -1.60 -15.54 -9.33
N GLY A 32 -2.03 -14.56 -10.14
CA GLY A 32 -2.19 -13.17 -9.69
C GLY A 32 -3.21 -13.05 -8.57
N CYS A 33 -4.32 -13.76 -8.69
CA CYS A 33 -5.35 -13.80 -7.65
C CYS A 33 -4.88 -14.51 -6.38
N GLN A 34 -4.14 -15.60 -6.51
CA GLN A 34 -3.51 -16.28 -5.36
C GLN A 34 -2.55 -15.36 -4.62
N VAL A 35 -1.71 -14.63 -5.35
CA VAL A 35 -0.77 -13.65 -4.78
C VAL A 35 -1.53 -12.60 -3.98
N LEU A 36 -2.57 -11.99 -4.54
CA LEU A 36 -3.34 -10.95 -3.86
C LEU A 36 -4.03 -11.48 -2.60
N LEU A 37 -4.64 -12.67 -2.66
CA LEU A 37 -5.24 -13.32 -1.49
C LEU A 37 -4.21 -13.59 -0.39
N CYS A 38 -3.04 -14.07 -0.76
CA CYS A 38 -1.97 -14.34 0.20
C CYS A 38 -1.42 -13.06 0.83
N LEU A 39 -1.25 -11.98 0.05
CA LEU A 39 -0.80 -10.69 0.55
C LEU A 39 -1.82 -10.00 1.45
N SER A 40 -3.10 -10.20 1.22
CA SER A 40 -4.17 -9.62 2.06
C SER A 40 -4.38 -10.33 3.40
N ASN A 41 -3.65 -11.43 3.65
CA ASN A 41 -3.76 -12.17 4.90
C ASN A 41 -3.16 -11.36 6.08
N PRO A 42 -3.95 -11.07 7.14
CA PRO A 42 -3.48 -10.30 8.29
C PRO A 42 -2.31 -10.95 9.05
N GLY A 43 -2.17 -12.28 8.96
CA GLY A 43 -1.07 -13.02 9.59
C GLY A 43 0.23 -13.07 8.76
N GLY A 44 0.24 -12.38 7.61
CA GLY A 44 1.38 -12.31 6.70
C GLY A 44 1.25 -13.19 5.47
N ALA A 45 1.91 -12.78 4.40
CA ALA A 45 1.79 -13.34 3.06
C ALA A 45 2.15 -14.84 2.95
N THR A 46 2.92 -15.39 3.89
CA THR A 46 3.40 -16.78 3.89
C THR A 46 2.89 -17.60 5.07
N GLN A 47 1.89 -17.10 5.80
CA GLN A 47 1.34 -17.78 6.98
C GLN A 47 0.82 -19.18 6.63
N TYR A 48 0.09 -19.30 5.53
CA TYR A 48 -0.41 -20.59 5.05
C TYR A 48 0.58 -21.25 4.09
N ALA A 49 0.67 -22.58 4.15
CA ALA A 49 1.58 -23.36 3.32
C ALA A 49 1.31 -23.14 1.82
N GLU A 50 0.05 -23.03 1.45
CA GLU A 50 -0.42 -22.80 0.08
C GLU A 50 0.01 -21.46 -0.49
N CYS A 51 0.26 -20.47 0.37
CA CYS A 51 0.71 -19.14 -0.02
C CYS A 51 2.23 -19.06 -0.28
N ARG A 52 3.03 -19.99 0.23
CA ARG A 52 4.48 -19.95 0.06
C ARG A 52 4.92 -20.01 -1.40
N PRO A 53 4.45 -20.96 -2.24
CA PRO A 53 4.88 -21.04 -3.63
C PRO A 53 4.52 -19.77 -4.46
N PRO A 54 3.28 -19.26 -4.44
CA PRO A 54 2.93 -18.07 -5.22
C PRO A 54 3.67 -16.82 -4.75
N ILE A 55 3.92 -16.67 -3.44
CA ILE A 55 4.67 -15.53 -2.89
C ILE A 55 6.16 -15.63 -3.20
N GLN A 56 6.77 -16.81 -3.13
CA GLN A 56 8.17 -17.00 -3.55
C GLN A 56 8.36 -16.72 -5.05
N LYS A 57 7.41 -17.12 -5.89
CA LYS A 57 7.40 -16.76 -7.30
C LYS A 57 7.32 -15.24 -7.46
N LEU A 58 6.41 -14.57 -6.73
CA LEU A 58 6.28 -13.11 -6.75
C LEU A 58 7.61 -12.40 -6.48
N TRP A 59 8.30 -12.79 -5.41
CA TRP A 59 9.58 -12.14 -5.05
C TRP A 59 10.64 -12.32 -6.14
N ARG A 60 10.70 -13.48 -6.77
CA ARG A 60 11.62 -13.73 -7.88
C ARG A 60 11.27 -12.86 -9.10
N GLU A 61 10.01 -12.85 -9.53
CA GLU A 61 9.55 -12.03 -10.65
C GLU A 61 9.83 -10.53 -10.43
N LEU A 62 9.59 -10.04 -9.21
CA LEU A 62 9.89 -8.65 -8.86
C LEU A 62 11.39 -8.35 -8.81
N ALA A 63 12.22 -9.29 -8.36
CA ALA A 63 13.67 -9.15 -8.37
C ALA A 63 14.24 -9.10 -9.80
N GLU A 64 13.60 -9.78 -10.74
CA GLU A 64 13.91 -9.75 -12.18
C GLU A 64 13.35 -8.49 -12.89
N GLY A 65 12.63 -7.63 -12.16
CA GLY A 65 12.06 -6.38 -12.69
C GLY A 65 10.71 -6.54 -13.39
N HIS A 66 10.07 -7.71 -13.29
CA HIS A 66 8.75 -7.94 -13.85
C HIS A 66 7.67 -7.14 -13.12
N SER A 67 6.55 -6.91 -13.81
CA SER A 67 5.41 -6.19 -13.24
C SER A 67 4.73 -7.00 -12.14
N PHE A 68 4.11 -6.30 -11.18
CA PHE A 68 3.25 -6.93 -10.20
C PHE A 68 2.07 -7.63 -10.90
N PRO A 69 1.73 -8.88 -10.53
CA PRO A 69 0.65 -9.62 -11.17
C PRO A 69 -0.70 -8.94 -10.91
N THR A 70 -1.57 -9.00 -11.88
CA THR A 70 -2.94 -8.49 -11.79
C THR A 70 -3.92 -9.63 -11.58
N CYS A 71 -4.99 -9.38 -10.85
CA CYS A 71 -6.14 -10.26 -10.73
C CYS A 71 -7.35 -9.53 -11.30
N SER A 72 -7.84 -9.96 -12.44
CA SER A 72 -9.01 -9.38 -13.07
C SER A 72 -10.24 -10.27 -12.88
N GLY A 73 -11.36 -9.68 -12.41
CA GLY A 73 -12.66 -10.35 -12.31
C GLY A 73 -13.04 -10.90 -10.94
N ALA A 74 -12.21 -10.74 -9.92
CA ALA A 74 -12.47 -11.24 -8.57
C ALA A 74 -12.71 -10.12 -7.52
N GLY A 75 -12.99 -8.88 -7.93
CA GLY A 75 -13.17 -7.77 -7.00
C GLY A 75 -11.89 -7.33 -6.29
N PHE A 76 -10.72 -7.64 -6.87
CA PHE A 76 -9.40 -7.24 -6.39
C PHE A 76 -8.70 -6.40 -7.44
N HIS A 77 -8.09 -5.29 -7.01
CA HIS A 77 -7.27 -4.43 -7.86
C HIS A 77 -5.93 -4.14 -7.17
N GLY A 78 -4.85 -4.44 -7.86
CA GLY A 78 -3.50 -4.04 -7.42
C GLY A 78 -3.08 -2.73 -8.08
N SER A 79 -2.53 -1.78 -7.33
CA SER A 79 -1.89 -0.59 -7.89
C SER A 79 -0.60 -0.95 -8.63
N ARG A 80 -0.03 0.01 -9.35
CA ARG A 80 1.37 -0.09 -9.77
C ARG A 80 2.27 -0.12 -8.52
N ARG A 81 3.41 -0.80 -8.62
CA ARG A 81 4.43 -0.83 -7.57
C ARG A 81 4.88 0.60 -7.24
N GLY A 82 4.78 0.96 -5.96
CA GLY A 82 5.35 2.18 -5.42
C GLY A 82 6.68 1.91 -4.71
N TYR A 83 7.44 2.97 -4.48
CA TYR A 83 8.69 2.93 -3.73
C TYR A 83 8.72 4.08 -2.72
N GLU A 84 8.81 3.74 -1.44
CA GLU A 84 8.80 4.69 -0.32
C GLU A 84 9.79 4.22 0.75
N PRO A 85 11.09 4.57 0.62
CA PRO A 85 12.14 4.05 1.47
C PRO A 85 12.17 4.64 2.87
N TYR A 86 11.45 5.75 3.10
CA TYR A 86 11.50 6.49 4.35
C TYR A 86 10.13 6.60 5.01
N TYR A 87 10.13 6.72 6.32
CA TYR A 87 8.92 7.04 7.10
C TYR A 87 9.27 7.87 8.33
N CYS A 88 8.28 8.60 8.82
CA CYS A 88 8.39 9.40 10.03
C CYS A 88 7.67 8.73 11.21
N GLY A 89 8.15 8.99 12.41
CA GLY A 89 7.43 8.62 13.63
C GLY A 89 6.15 9.44 13.83
N ALA A 90 5.35 9.06 14.81
CA ALA A 90 4.13 9.77 15.18
C ALA A 90 4.41 11.25 15.47
N GLY A 91 3.53 12.16 15.01
CA GLY A 91 3.68 13.60 15.18
C GLY A 91 4.61 14.28 14.18
N TYR A 92 5.12 13.54 13.18
CA TYR A 92 5.95 14.07 12.10
C TYR A 92 5.36 13.70 10.74
N ARG A 93 5.52 14.58 9.76
CA ARG A 93 5.21 14.33 8.35
C ARG A 93 6.49 14.22 7.54
N LEU A 94 6.48 13.35 6.56
CA LEU A 94 7.59 13.21 5.63
C LEU A 94 7.53 14.33 4.59
N GLU A 95 8.65 14.99 4.38
CA GLU A 95 8.82 16.03 3.35
C GLU A 95 10.09 15.71 2.53
N GLY A 96 10.01 15.89 1.22
CA GLY A 96 11.14 15.69 0.30
C GLY A 96 10.80 14.78 -0.87
N SER A 97 11.65 14.85 -1.91
CA SER A 97 11.50 14.03 -3.11
C SER A 97 12.35 12.77 -3.02
N TYR A 98 11.76 11.65 -3.40
CA TYR A 98 12.48 10.40 -3.59
C TYR A 98 13.14 10.40 -4.98
N GLY A 99 14.27 11.07 -5.11
CA GLY A 99 15.09 10.95 -6.31
C GLY A 99 15.96 9.67 -6.26
N PRO A 100 16.61 9.29 -7.36
CA PRO A 100 17.52 8.15 -7.41
C PRO A 100 18.63 8.19 -6.35
N ARG A 101 18.87 9.35 -5.74
CA ARG A 101 19.86 9.56 -4.68
C ARG A 101 19.28 9.67 -3.28
N GLY A 102 17.93 9.66 -3.11
CA GLY A 102 17.23 9.49 -1.84
C GLY A 102 17.53 10.42 -0.66
N GLU A 103 18.40 11.39 -0.86
CA GLU A 103 19.15 12.06 0.21
C GLU A 103 18.45 13.28 0.81
N GLN A 104 17.24 13.63 0.37
CA GLN A 104 16.58 14.88 0.78
C GLN A 104 15.26 14.68 1.54
N ALA A 105 14.96 13.48 1.99
CA ALA A 105 13.78 13.25 2.81
C ALA A 105 14.04 13.70 4.26
N THR A 106 13.11 14.46 4.81
CA THR A 106 13.14 14.94 6.19
C THR A 106 11.81 14.69 6.86
N CYS A 107 11.81 14.50 8.16
CA CYS A 107 10.61 14.44 8.98
C CYS A 107 10.42 15.76 9.71
N ILE A 108 9.33 16.47 9.43
CA ILE A 108 9.00 17.75 10.04
C ILE A 108 7.85 17.56 11.03
N SER A 109 8.00 18.09 12.23
CA SER A 109 6.94 18.03 13.24
C SER A 109 5.64 18.64 12.70
N THR A 110 4.51 17.98 12.97
CA THR A 110 3.17 18.48 12.61
C THR A 110 2.64 19.54 13.57
N SER A 111 3.32 19.74 14.72
CA SER A 111 2.96 20.73 15.73
C SER A 111 4.14 21.61 16.07
N LEU A 112 3.84 22.87 16.44
CA LEU A 112 4.83 23.78 17.00
C LEU A 112 5.32 23.26 18.35
N GLN A 113 6.65 23.27 18.51
CA GLN A 113 7.29 22.85 19.75
C GLN A 113 8.20 23.97 20.27
N ARG A 114 8.36 24.02 21.58
CA ARG A 114 9.30 24.94 22.23
C ARG A 114 10.73 24.49 21.89
N ILE A 115 11.53 25.43 21.43
CA ILE A 115 12.92 25.22 21.06
C ILE A 115 13.85 26.19 21.80
N SER A 116 15.16 26.05 21.60
CA SER A 116 16.14 26.98 22.14
C SER A 116 15.92 28.39 21.61
N GLU A 117 15.94 29.39 22.50
CA GLU A 117 15.78 30.79 22.13
C GLU A 117 16.86 31.29 21.16
N ALA A 118 18.05 30.71 21.20
CA ALA A 118 19.14 31.00 20.27
C ALA A 118 18.73 30.82 18.80
N LEU A 119 17.83 29.88 18.52
CA LEU A 119 17.36 29.63 17.15
C LEU A 119 16.41 30.71 16.63
N CYS A 120 15.69 31.44 17.49
CA CYS A 120 14.90 32.58 17.11
C CYS A 120 15.71 33.86 16.90
N HIS A 121 16.92 33.91 17.42
CA HIS A 121 17.85 35.04 17.23
C HIS A 121 18.76 34.87 15.99
N SER A 122 18.96 33.62 15.54
CA SER A 122 19.73 33.36 14.33
C SER A 122 18.88 33.63 13.09
N ARG A 123 19.22 34.65 12.29
CA ARG A 123 18.63 34.94 10.97
C ARG A 123 19.03 33.92 9.90
N ARG A 124 19.15 32.65 10.24
CA ARG A 124 19.42 31.61 9.24
C ARG A 124 18.10 31.06 8.70
N ASP A 125 17.57 31.75 7.71
CA ASP A 125 16.62 31.19 6.76
C ASP A 125 17.37 30.17 5.87
N GLY A 126 17.83 29.09 6.45
CA GLY A 126 18.58 28.05 5.76
C GLY A 126 17.90 26.72 5.90
N TYR A 127 17.30 26.27 4.84
CA TYR A 127 16.88 24.89 4.58
C TYR A 127 18.16 24.00 4.53
N HIS A 128 18.76 23.75 5.67
CA HIS A 128 19.78 22.73 5.81
C HIS A 128 19.17 21.57 6.58
N ALA A 129 18.97 20.46 5.88
CA ALA A 129 18.51 19.18 6.42
C ALA A 129 19.58 18.52 7.31
N GLU A 130 20.16 19.30 8.25
CA GLU A 130 21.00 18.74 9.28
C GLU A 130 20.13 18.21 10.44
N ALA A 131 20.53 17.09 10.99
CA ALA A 131 19.91 16.57 12.21
C ALA A 131 19.91 17.68 13.27
N ASN A 132 18.73 18.01 13.81
CA ASN A 132 18.43 19.11 14.75
C ASN A 132 18.17 20.49 14.13
N SER A 133 17.87 20.59 12.84
CA SER A 133 17.36 21.82 12.24
C SER A 133 15.87 22.04 12.61
N VAL A 134 15.40 23.25 12.43
CA VAL A 134 14.00 23.61 12.69
C VAL A 134 13.44 24.40 11.53
N GLN A 135 12.13 24.24 11.29
CA GLN A 135 11.41 25.02 10.28
C GLN A 135 10.63 26.15 10.96
N SER A 136 10.69 27.35 10.37
CA SER A 136 9.90 28.52 10.78
C SER A 136 10.03 28.91 12.26
N PRO A 137 11.26 29.11 12.77
CA PRO A 137 11.44 29.57 14.15
C PRO A 137 10.82 30.97 14.33
N ARG A 138 10.04 31.15 15.39
CA ARG A 138 9.36 32.39 15.68
C ARG A 138 9.06 32.55 17.15
N TRP A 139 9.01 33.81 17.60
CA TRP A 139 8.54 34.13 18.93
C TRP A 139 7.01 34.04 18.98
N GLN A 140 6.51 33.26 19.91
CA GLN A 140 5.07 33.10 20.15
C GLN A 140 4.78 33.18 21.66
N ARG A 141 3.64 33.74 22.03
CA ARG A 141 3.16 33.76 23.40
C ARG A 141 2.57 32.39 23.74
N ASP A 142 3.14 31.76 24.77
CA ASP A 142 2.73 30.49 25.33
C ASP A 142 2.61 30.65 26.84
N ASP A 143 1.46 30.33 27.41
CA ASP A 143 1.13 30.54 28.84
C ASP A 143 1.49 31.94 29.34
N GLY A 144 1.20 32.97 28.55
CA GLY A 144 1.47 34.37 28.91
C GLY A 144 2.94 34.80 28.77
N ARG A 145 3.85 33.89 28.48
CA ARG A 145 5.29 34.17 28.26
C ARG A 145 5.68 34.08 26.82
N LEU A 146 6.60 34.94 26.37
CA LEU A 146 7.15 34.87 25.02
C LEU A 146 8.18 33.73 24.99
N ARG A 147 7.97 32.79 24.04
CA ARG A 147 8.82 31.61 23.84
C ARG A 147 9.19 31.45 22.39
N CYS A 148 10.37 30.90 22.14
CA CYS A 148 10.78 30.52 20.79
C CYS A 148 10.15 29.18 20.43
N MET A 149 9.36 29.17 19.36
CA MET A 149 8.61 28.01 18.86
C MET A 149 8.99 27.74 17.41
N ALA A 150 9.08 26.46 17.01
CA ALA A 150 9.32 26.06 15.64
C ALA A 150 8.76 24.63 15.39
N TYR A 151 8.91 24.18 14.15
CA TYR A 151 8.69 22.78 13.79
C TYR A 151 10.04 22.05 13.72
N PRO A 152 10.39 21.21 14.71
CA PRO A 152 11.61 20.41 14.65
C PRO A 152 11.68 19.53 13.39
N ILE A 153 12.88 19.43 12.85
CA ILE A 153 13.21 18.57 11.71
C ILE A 153 14.11 17.45 12.20
N VAL A 154 13.77 16.22 11.88
CA VAL A 154 14.55 15.04 12.22
C VAL A 154 14.80 14.19 10.98
N ARG A 155 15.81 13.32 11.05
CA ARG A 155 16.06 12.35 9.98
C ARG A 155 14.92 11.33 9.92
N PRO A 156 14.49 10.92 8.73
CA PRO A 156 13.51 9.86 8.58
C PRO A 156 14.10 8.50 8.95
N ASN A 157 13.23 7.60 9.36
CA ASN A 157 13.56 6.19 9.49
C ASN A 157 13.58 5.53 8.11
N VAL A 158 14.43 4.50 7.96
CA VAL A 158 14.53 3.71 6.72
C VAL A 158 13.64 2.47 6.83
N ARG A 159 12.87 2.19 5.79
CA ARG A 159 12.08 0.96 5.70
C ARG A 159 12.97 -0.19 5.26
N SER A 160 12.85 -1.33 5.89
CA SER A 160 13.47 -2.59 5.45
C SER A 160 12.84 -3.12 4.17
N GLN A 161 11.54 -2.83 3.97
CA GLN A 161 10.77 -3.20 2.78
C GLN A 161 10.19 -1.92 2.17
N PRO A 162 10.92 -1.26 1.25
CA PRO A 162 10.53 0.06 0.74
C PRO A 162 9.56 0.02 -0.44
N HIS A 163 9.36 -1.13 -1.04
CA HIS A 163 8.40 -1.31 -2.12
C HIS A 163 7.01 -1.60 -1.57
N TYR A 164 6.00 -1.12 -2.26
CA TYR A 164 4.62 -1.40 -1.88
C TYR A 164 3.71 -1.54 -3.10
N VAL A 165 2.58 -2.15 -2.87
CA VAL A 165 1.42 -2.17 -3.75
C VAL A 165 0.18 -1.89 -2.90
N ASP A 166 -0.72 -1.08 -3.40
CA ASP A 166 -2.02 -0.88 -2.78
C ASP A 166 -2.99 -1.89 -3.38
N VAL A 167 -3.53 -2.77 -2.55
CA VAL A 167 -4.51 -3.79 -2.91
C VAL A 167 -5.88 -3.30 -2.50
N THR A 168 -6.75 -3.10 -3.47
CA THR A 168 -8.16 -2.72 -3.25
C THR A 168 -9.02 -3.96 -3.37
N ILE A 169 -9.86 -4.18 -2.38
CA ILE A 169 -10.83 -5.28 -2.31
C ILE A 169 -12.21 -4.65 -2.34
N ASP A 170 -13.05 -5.05 -3.30
CA ASP A 170 -14.41 -4.53 -3.42
C ASP A 170 -15.22 -4.79 -2.14
N GLY A 171 -15.81 -3.74 -1.59
CA GLY A 171 -16.55 -3.79 -0.33
C GLY A 171 -15.72 -3.81 0.96
N ALA A 172 -14.39 -4.02 0.89
CA ALA A 172 -13.50 -4.05 2.07
C ALA A 172 -12.51 -2.89 2.13
N GLY A 173 -12.32 -2.16 1.01
CA GLY A 173 -11.42 -1.00 0.95
C GLY A 173 -10.04 -1.31 0.41
N THR A 174 -9.09 -0.40 0.67
CA THR A 174 -7.72 -0.50 0.15
C THR A 174 -6.73 -0.75 1.29
N GLN A 175 -5.84 -1.71 1.11
CA GLN A 175 -4.76 -2.04 2.03
C GLN A 175 -3.41 -1.90 1.31
N ARG A 176 -2.44 -1.25 1.96
CA ARG A 176 -1.06 -1.20 1.48
C ARG A 176 -0.26 -2.39 1.96
N VAL A 177 0.37 -3.10 1.04
CA VAL A 177 1.25 -4.24 1.29
C VAL A 177 2.68 -3.84 0.96
N TRP A 178 3.57 -3.99 1.93
CA TRP A 178 5.00 -3.68 1.80
C TRP A 178 5.82 -4.93 1.53
N PHE A 179 6.90 -4.80 0.73
CA PHE A 179 7.82 -5.90 0.39
C PHE A 179 9.23 -5.42 0.01
#